data_10b61bc5bb2fe7a7e81535febd8b0bcf
#
_entry.id   10b61bc5bb2fe7a7e81535febd8b0bcf
#
_cell.length_a   1.000
_cell.length_b   1.000
_cell.length_c   1.000
_cell.angle_alpha   90.00
_cell.angle_beta   90.00
_cell.angle_gamma   90.00
#
_symmetry.space_group_name_H-M   'P 1'
#
loop_
_entity.id
_entity.type
_entity.pdbx_description
1 polymer ?
#
loop_
_entity_poly.entity_id
_entity_poly.type
_entity_poly.pdbx_seq_one_letter_code
_entity_poly.pdbx_strand_id
1 'polypeptide(L)'
;WTLACYMVEGKGSDDYRLVKSLMYARPDLMHRILAVNADSVAQYLNAQIDAGAQAVMVFDSWGGVLADGAFQEFSLAYTKRVLAQLKRTGVDGQDVPRIVFTKGGGIWLPDMHDLDCEVLGLDWTANLGKARALVGDRKALQGNIDPNVLFAPPDMVAAQARAVLDSFGKPHTDRHSTGPT
;
A
#
# COMPACT_ATOMS: atom_id res chain seq x y z
N TRP A 1 -3.22 -7.21 7.68
CA TRP A 1 -4.48 -7.05 8.43
C TRP A 1 -5.67 -7.62 7.65
N THR A 2 -5.88 -7.27 6.40
CA THR A 2 -7.05 -7.67 5.58
C THR A 2 -7.31 -9.18 5.58
N LEU A 3 -6.28 -10.03 5.47
CA LEU A 3 -6.44 -11.49 5.54
C LEU A 3 -6.97 -11.95 6.91
N ALA A 4 -6.50 -11.34 7.98
CA ALA A 4 -7.00 -11.65 9.33
C ALA A 4 -8.49 -11.26 9.46
N CYS A 5 -8.91 -10.15 8.83
CA CYS A 5 -10.34 -9.81 8.78
C CYS A 5 -11.15 -10.92 8.11
N TYR A 6 -10.77 -11.40 6.94
CA TYR A 6 -11.47 -12.50 6.26
C TYR A 6 -11.49 -13.79 7.09
N MET A 7 -10.37 -14.11 7.75
CA MET A 7 -10.29 -15.33 8.58
C MET A 7 -11.22 -15.28 9.79
N VAL A 8 -11.33 -14.13 10.45
CA VAL A 8 -12.10 -13.99 11.70
C VAL A 8 -13.57 -13.68 11.43
N GLU A 9 -13.87 -12.80 10.47
CA GLU A 9 -15.26 -12.47 10.10
C GLU A 9 -15.93 -13.57 9.27
N GLY A 10 -15.15 -14.39 8.53
CA GLY A 10 -15.65 -15.45 7.65
C GLY A 10 -16.33 -14.94 6.37
N LYS A 11 -16.53 -13.65 6.25
CA LYS A 11 -17.15 -12.94 5.10
C LYS A 11 -16.74 -11.46 5.11
N GLY A 12 -17.23 -10.69 4.14
CA GLY A 12 -17.14 -9.23 4.23
C GLY A 12 -17.90 -8.70 5.44
N SER A 13 -17.40 -7.64 6.04
CA SER A 13 -18.01 -6.98 7.21
C SER A 13 -17.96 -5.47 7.02
N ASP A 14 -19.01 -4.76 7.46
CA ASP A 14 -19.07 -3.31 7.39
C ASP A 14 -18.42 -2.65 8.60
N ASP A 15 -18.48 -3.32 9.76
CA ASP A 15 -18.00 -2.77 11.05
C ASP A 15 -16.77 -3.51 11.62
N TYR A 16 -16.41 -4.66 11.06
CA TYR A 16 -15.25 -5.49 11.50
C TYR A 16 -15.30 -5.84 13.00
N ARG A 17 -16.50 -6.04 13.54
CA ARG A 17 -16.71 -6.18 14.98
C ARG A 17 -16.01 -7.39 15.58
N LEU A 18 -16.08 -8.55 14.90
CA LEU A 18 -15.46 -9.78 15.43
C LEU A 18 -13.94 -9.67 15.47
N VAL A 19 -13.34 -9.27 14.38
CA VAL A 19 -11.87 -9.16 14.29
C VAL A 19 -11.32 -8.06 15.22
N LYS A 20 -11.99 -6.92 15.34
CA LYS A 20 -11.60 -5.85 16.28
C LYS A 20 -11.80 -6.28 17.73
N SER A 21 -12.90 -6.98 18.04
CA SER A 21 -13.11 -7.54 19.39
C SER A 21 -12.02 -8.53 19.76
N LEU A 22 -11.65 -9.43 18.84
CA LEU A 22 -10.52 -10.36 19.06
C LEU A 22 -9.20 -9.62 19.25
N MET A 23 -8.94 -8.61 18.42
CA MET A 23 -7.73 -7.80 18.50
C MET A 23 -7.55 -7.15 19.89
N TYR A 24 -8.61 -6.59 20.45
CA TYR A 24 -8.56 -5.93 21.75
C TYR A 24 -8.64 -6.91 22.93
N ALA A 25 -9.42 -7.98 22.82
CA ALA A 25 -9.60 -8.94 23.91
C ALA A 25 -8.46 -9.97 24.00
N ARG A 26 -7.87 -10.35 22.86
CA ARG A 26 -6.82 -11.36 22.76
C ARG A 26 -5.76 -10.93 21.74
N PRO A 27 -5.02 -9.85 22.02
CA PRO A 27 -3.96 -9.38 21.13
C PRO A 27 -2.90 -10.46 20.84
N ASP A 28 -2.62 -11.33 21.81
CA ASP A 28 -1.73 -12.48 21.66
C ASP A 28 -2.15 -13.42 20.51
N LEU A 29 -3.44 -13.71 20.39
CA LEU A 29 -3.97 -14.54 19.29
C LEU A 29 -3.95 -13.76 17.96
N MET A 30 -4.31 -12.49 17.98
CA MET A 30 -4.26 -11.66 16.79
C MET A 30 -2.84 -11.57 16.24
N HIS A 31 -1.85 -11.34 17.07
CA HIS A 31 -0.44 -11.36 16.67
C HIS A 31 -0.01 -12.68 16.03
N ARG A 32 -0.49 -13.82 16.56
CA ARG A 32 -0.21 -15.13 15.96
C ARG A 32 -0.82 -15.28 14.56
N ILE A 33 -2.07 -14.87 14.39
CA ILE A 33 -2.76 -14.89 13.08
C ILE A 33 -2.01 -14.02 12.09
N LEU A 34 -1.67 -12.79 12.48
CA LEU A 34 -0.98 -11.84 11.62
C LEU A 34 0.44 -12.29 11.26
N ALA A 35 1.16 -12.92 12.20
CA ALA A 35 2.48 -13.45 11.95
C ALA A 35 2.45 -14.58 10.90
N VAL A 36 1.55 -15.55 11.06
CA VAL A 36 1.37 -16.64 10.09
C VAL A 36 0.97 -16.09 8.71
N ASN A 37 0.04 -15.14 8.68
CA ASN A 37 -0.36 -14.51 7.42
C ASN A 37 0.80 -13.77 6.75
N ALA A 38 1.59 -13.01 7.51
CA ALA A 38 2.73 -12.26 6.95
C ALA A 38 3.77 -13.20 6.36
N ASP A 39 4.12 -14.28 7.06
CA ASP A 39 5.10 -15.25 6.57
C ASP A 39 4.57 -16.01 5.34
N SER A 40 3.29 -16.37 5.32
CA SER A 40 2.65 -17.03 4.17
C SER A 40 2.59 -16.10 2.94
N VAL A 41 2.25 -14.82 3.15
CA VAL A 41 2.24 -13.82 2.06
C VAL A 41 3.65 -13.61 1.50
N ALA A 42 4.66 -13.51 2.36
CA ALA A 42 6.04 -13.36 1.92
C ALA A 42 6.51 -14.56 1.07
N GLN A 43 6.20 -15.78 1.50
CA GLN A 43 6.50 -16.99 0.73
C GLN A 43 5.77 -17.01 -0.62
N TYR A 44 4.49 -16.65 -0.64
CA TYR A 44 3.68 -16.60 -1.84
C TYR A 44 4.20 -15.57 -2.84
N LEU A 45 4.52 -14.35 -2.39
CA LEU A 45 5.07 -13.30 -3.25
C LEU A 45 6.47 -13.66 -3.76
N ASN A 46 7.32 -14.29 -2.95
CA ASN A 46 8.62 -14.80 -3.38
C ASN A 46 8.49 -15.88 -4.46
N ALA A 47 7.51 -16.78 -4.33
CA ALA A 47 7.23 -17.78 -5.37
C ALA A 47 6.76 -17.13 -6.68
N GLN A 48 6.01 -16.02 -6.63
CA GLN A 48 5.65 -15.27 -7.82
C GLN A 48 6.87 -14.59 -8.46
N ILE A 49 7.79 -14.04 -7.68
CA ILE A 49 9.04 -13.47 -8.17
C ILE A 49 9.87 -14.57 -8.85
N ASP A 50 9.98 -15.75 -8.25
CA ASP A 50 10.67 -16.91 -8.84
C ASP A 50 10.00 -17.39 -10.12
N ALA A 51 8.71 -17.18 -10.28
CA ALA A 51 7.96 -17.49 -11.50
C ALA A 51 8.02 -16.37 -12.56
N GLY A 52 8.74 -15.29 -12.30
CA GLY A 52 8.97 -14.20 -13.26
C GLY A 52 8.09 -12.97 -13.07
N ALA A 53 7.47 -12.76 -11.89
CA ALA A 53 6.77 -11.51 -11.60
C ALA A 53 7.77 -10.34 -11.59
N GLN A 54 7.45 -9.30 -12.35
CA GLN A 54 8.28 -8.11 -12.51
C GLN A 54 7.94 -6.99 -11.50
N ALA A 55 6.86 -7.14 -10.75
CA ALA A 55 6.48 -6.30 -9.62
C ALA A 55 5.57 -7.09 -8.69
N VAL A 56 5.57 -6.79 -7.41
CA VAL A 56 4.65 -7.39 -6.43
C VAL A 56 3.96 -6.33 -5.61
N MET A 57 2.73 -6.61 -5.17
CA MET A 57 1.92 -5.65 -4.43
C MET A 57 1.26 -6.29 -3.21
N VAL A 58 1.40 -5.61 -2.07
CA VAL A 58 0.70 -5.94 -0.83
C VAL A 58 -0.53 -5.04 -0.74
N PHE A 59 -1.72 -5.65 -0.70
CA PHE A 59 -3.00 -4.97 -0.53
C PHE A 59 -3.49 -5.08 0.91
N ASP A 60 -3.54 -3.97 1.63
CA ASP A 60 -4.26 -3.89 2.91
C ASP A 60 -5.54 -3.08 2.74
N SER A 61 -6.52 -3.70 2.08
CA SER A 61 -7.78 -3.06 1.68
C SER A 61 -8.60 -2.53 2.87
N TRP A 62 -8.31 -3.00 4.09
CA TRP A 62 -9.05 -2.60 5.30
C TRP A 62 -8.15 -2.03 6.42
N GLY A 63 -6.93 -1.66 6.10
CA GLY A 63 -6.04 -1.00 7.08
C GLY A 63 -6.58 0.34 7.57
N GLY A 64 -7.24 1.09 6.71
CA GLY A 64 -7.81 2.40 7.04
C GLY A 64 -8.96 2.38 8.05
N VAL A 65 -9.51 1.21 8.41
CA VAL A 65 -10.56 1.11 9.46
C VAL A 65 -9.99 0.96 10.87
N LEU A 66 -8.67 0.83 11.00
CA LEU A 66 -7.98 0.73 12.28
C LEU A 66 -7.85 2.12 12.93
N ALA A 67 -7.89 2.14 14.24
CA ALA A 67 -7.59 3.33 15.03
C ALA A 67 -6.09 3.64 15.02
N ASP A 68 -5.73 4.86 15.42
CA ASP A 68 -4.34 5.23 15.68
C ASP A 68 -3.71 4.32 16.73
N GLY A 69 -2.45 3.96 16.54
CA GLY A 69 -1.76 2.93 17.32
C GLY A 69 -2.09 1.51 16.85
N ALA A 70 -3.36 1.19 16.64
CA ALA A 70 -3.76 -0.14 16.15
C ALA A 70 -3.34 -0.37 14.68
N PHE A 71 -3.36 0.67 13.84
CA PHE A 71 -2.84 0.56 12.48
C PHE A 71 -1.35 0.23 12.50
N GLN A 72 -0.57 0.93 13.30
CA GLN A 72 0.86 0.72 13.42
C GLN A 72 1.19 -0.68 13.93
N GLU A 73 0.45 -1.16 14.94
CA GLU A 73 0.70 -2.43 15.62
C GLU A 73 0.21 -3.64 14.81
N PHE A 74 -1.02 -3.60 14.28
CA PHE A 74 -1.69 -4.77 13.68
C PHE A 74 -1.70 -4.79 12.15
N SER A 75 -1.36 -3.68 11.49
CA SER A 75 -1.24 -3.62 10.02
C SER A 75 0.19 -3.31 9.59
N LEU A 76 0.71 -2.14 9.94
CA LEU A 76 1.99 -1.63 9.43
C LEU A 76 3.17 -2.52 9.84
N ALA A 77 3.21 -2.98 11.10
CA ALA A 77 4.27 -3.86 11.59
C ALA A 77 4.35 -5.17 10.79
N TYR A 78 3.21 -5.73 10.42
CA TYR A 78 3.17 -6.97 9.63
C TYR A 78 3.41 -6.75 8.15
N THR A 79 3.05 -5.59 7.61
CA THR A 79 3.48 -5.16 6.28
C THR A 79 5.00 -5.03 6.22
N LYS A 80 5.63 -4.41 7.22
CA LYS A 80 7.10 -4.37 7.35
C LYS A 80 7.70 -5.78 7.39
N ARG A 81 7.08 -6.70 8.14
CA ARG A 81 7.52 -8.10 8.21
C ARG A 81 7.46 -8.82 6.87
N VAL A 82 6.43 -8.59 6.07
CA VAL A 82 6.34 -9.11 4.70
C VAL A 82 7.50 -8.55 3.86
N LEU A 83 7.62 -7.23 3.80
CA LEU A 83 8.62 -6.52 2.97
C LEU A 83 10.05 -6.97 3.29
N ALA A 84 10.38 -7.17 4.57
CA ALA A 84 11.70 -7.61 5.01
C ALA A 84 12.09 -9.02 4.51
N GLN A 85 11.12 -9.84 4.11
CA GLN A 85 11.32 -11.19 3.61
C GLN A 85 11.27 -11.30 2.08
N LEU A 86 10.89 -10.22 1.38
CA LEU A 86 10.74 -10.25 -0.07
C LEU A 86 12.09 -10.18 -0.78
N LYS A 87 12.23 -10.98 -1.82
CA LYS A 87 13.31 -10.88 -2.80
C LYS A 87 13.21 -9.54 -3.52
N ARG A 88 14.36 -8.96 -3.84
CA ARG A 88 14.45 -7.69 -4.55
C ARG A 88 14.78 -7.84 -6.02
N THR A 89 15.25 -9.02 -6.41
CA THR A 89 15.73 -9.30 -7.76
C THR A 89 14.99 -10.49 -8.32
N GLY A 90 14.51 -10.36 -9.54
CA GLY A 90 13.81 -11.40 -10.28
C GLY A 90 14.77 -12.41 -10.93
N VAL A 91 14.20 -13.40 -11.59
CA VAL A 91 14.95 -14.47 -12.28
C VAL A 91 15.77 -13.96 -13.47
N ASP A 92 15.42 -12.81 -14.01
CA ASP A 92 16.14 -12.11 -15.09
C ASP A 92 17.24 -11.16 -14.59
N GLY A 93 17.46 -11.11 -13.28
CA GLY A 93 18.44 -10.24 -12.64
C GLY A 93 18.00 -8.77 -12.50
N GLN A 94 16.76 -8.45 -12.87
CA GLN A 94 16.20 -7.10 -12.72
C GLN A 94 15.60 -6.89 -11.33
N ASP A 95 15.57 -5.64 -10.87
CA ASP A 95 14.91 -5.28 -9.63
C ASP A 95 13.38 -5.49 -9.75
N VAL A 96 12.79 -6.06 -8.70
CA VAL A 96 11.35 -6.27 -8.58
C VAL A 96 10.78 -5.24 -7.60
N PRO A 97 10.15 -4.16 -8.09
CA PRO A 97 9.57 -3.16 -7.23
C PRO A 97 8.43 -3.73 -6.39
N ARG A 98 8.40 -3.30 -5.13
CA ARG A 98 7.39 -3.70 -4.14
C ARG A 98 6.45 -2.52 -3.91
N ILE A 99 5.17 -2.79 -4.06
CA ILE A 99 4.10 -1.82 -3.95
C ILE A 99 3.32 -2.12 -2.68
N VAL A 100 3.03 -1.10 -1.88
CA VAL A 100 2.15 -1.22 -0.71
C VAL A 100 0.94 -0.32 -0.90
N PHE A 101 -0.24 -0.87 -0.71
CA PHE A 101 -1.50 -0.15 -0.78
C PHE A 101 -2.31 -0.36 0.49
N THR A 102 -2.84 0.73 1.06
CA THR A 102 -3.82 0.69 2.14
C THR A 102 -4.99 1.58 1.77
N LYS A 103 -6.20 1.00 1.64
CA LYS A 103 -7.41 1.79 1.42
C LYS A 103 -7.74 2.60 2.69
N GLY A 104 -8.06 3.89 2.52
CA GLY A 104 -8.18 4.81 3.64
C GLY A 104 -6.84 5.17 4.30
N GLY A 105 -5.73 4.74 3.70
CA GLY A 105 -4.39 4.91 4.25
C GLY A 105 -3.78 6.31 4.10
N GLY A 106 -4.50 7.27 3.52
CA GLY A 106 -3.99 8.63 3.33
C GLY A 106 -3.60 9.32 4.63
N ILE A 107 -4.31 9.04 5.73
CA ILE A 107 -4.00 9.56 7.07
C ILE A 107 -2.74 8.91 7.67
N TRP A 108 -2.39 7.69 7.25
CA TRP A 108 -1.23 6.92 7.72
C TRP A 108 0.00 7.10 6.82
N LEU A 109 -0.08 7.98 5.84
CA LEU A 109 1.02 8.19 4.90
C LEU A 109 2.34 8.61 5.58
N PRO A 110 2.33 9.42 6.67
CA PRO A 110 3.54 9.70 7.44
C PRO A 110 4.23 8.45 8.00
N ASP A 111 3.43 7.46 8.45
CA ASP A 111 3.96 6.20 8.97
C ASP A 111 4.41 5.24 7.86
N MET A 112 3.73 5.29 6.71
CA MET A 112 4.00 4.42 5.57
C MET A 112 5.20 4.89 4.73
N HIS A 113 5.56 6.17 4.80
CA HIS A 113 6.59 6.72 3.94
C HIS A 113 7.98 6.12 4.19
N ASP A 114 8.23 5.59 5.39
CA ASP A 114 9.48 4.91 5.76
C ASP A 114 9.47 3.39 5.49
N LEU A 115 8.39 2.86 4.91
CA LEU A 115 8.36 1.45 4.49
C LEU A 115 9.47 1.17 3.48
N ASP A 116 10.08 0.00 3.58
CA ASP A 116 11.06 -0.49 2.63
C ASP A 116 10.38 -1.04 1.36
N CYS A 117 9.79 -0.13 0.59
CA CYS A 117 9.13 -0.39 -0.69
C CYS A 117 9.39 0.76 -1.67
N GLU A 118 9.23 0.52 -2.93
CA GLU A 118 9.51 1.49 -4.00
C GLU A 118 8.27 2.35 -4.32
N VAL A 119 7.06 1.81 -4.08
CA VAL A 119 5.81 2.46 -4.49
C VAL A 119 4.79 2.43 -3.35
N LEU A 120 4.11 3.55 -3.13
CA LEU A 120 2.92 3.64 -2.28
C LEU A 120 1.68 3.84 -3.15
N GLY A 121 0.74 2.90 -3.05
CA GLY A 121 -0.59 3.02 -3.64
C GLY A 121 -1.51 3.80 -2.72
N LEU A 122 -2.26 4.74 -3.29
CA LEU A 122 -3.22 5.58 -2.59
C LEU A 122 -4.60 5.40 -3.19
N ASP A 123 -5.62 5.46 -2.37
CA ASP A 123 -7.00 5.50 -2.85
C ASP A 123 -7.46 6.92 -3.15
N TRP A 124 -8.68 7.03 -3.63
CA TRP A 124 -9.29 8.29 -4.09
C TRP A 124 -9.55 9.33 -2.99
N THR A 125 -9.40 8.97 -1.71
CA THR A 125 -9.58 9.90 -0.59
C THR A 125 -8.35 10.78 -0.37
N ALA A 126 -7.20 10.39 -0.91
CA ALA A 126 -5.95 11.11 -0.79
C ALA A 126 -5.71 12.08 -1.96
N ASN A 127 -5.17 13.26 -1.69
CA ASN A 127 -4.67 14.16 -2.73
C ASN A 127 -3.23 13.81 -3.08
N LEU A 128 -2.96 13.44 -4.35
CA LEU A 128 -1.63 13.00 -4.79
C LEU A 128 -0.56 14.09 -4.68
N GLY A 129 -0.90 15.34 -4.92
CA GLY A 129 0.04 16.46 -4.80
C GLY A 129 0.51 16.65 -3.34
N LYS A 130 -0.42 16.54 -2.38
CA LYS A 130 -0.09 16.57 -0.94
C LYS A 130 0.73 15.35 -0.54
N ALA A 131 0.36 14.18 -1.03
CA ALA A 131 1.10 12.95 -0.80
C ALA A 131 2.53 13.05 -1.35
N ARG A 132 2.70 13.57 -2.57
CA ARG A 132 4.01 13.83 -3.18
C ARG A 132 4.85 14.78 -2.34
N ALA A 133 4.27 15.87 -1.86
CA ALA A 133 4.97 16.84 -1.01
C ALA A 133 5.48 16.19 0.29
N LEU A 134 4.76 15.20 0.83
CA LEU A 134 5.14 14.49 2.04
C LEU A 134 6.22 13.44 1.79
N VAL A 135 6.06 12.60 0.76
CA VAL A 135 7.01 11.49 0.50
C VAL A 135 8.24 11.93 -0.30
N GLY A 136 8.19 13.10 -0.95
CA GLY A 136 9.26 13.61 -1.80
C GLY A 136 9.51 12.70 -3.01
N ASP A 137 10.78 12.66 -3.46
CA ASP A 137 11.21 11.84 -4.61
C ASP A 137 11.66 10.42 -4.22
N ARG A 138 11.50 10.05 -2.94
CA ARG A 138 11.99 8.76 -2.43
C ARG A 138 11.14 7.57 -2.86
N LYS A 139 9.86 7.81 -3.21
CA LYS A 139 8.94 6.75 -3.61
C LYS A 139 8.07 7.19 -4.78
N ALA A 140 7.75 6.26 -5.64
CA ALA A 140 6.69 6.44 -6.61
C ALA A 140 5.31 6.39 -5.92
N LEU A 141 4.33 7.09 -6.49
CA LEU A 141 2.95 7.05 -6.04
C LEU A 141 2.09 6.41 -7.13
N GLN A 142 1.13 5.57 -6.73
CA GLN A 142 0.17 4.93 -7.61
C GLN A 142 -1.25 5.28 -7.16
N GLY A 143 -2.12 5.55 -8.12
CA GLY A 143 -3.54 5.83 -7.90
C GLY A 143 -3.94 7.05 -8.71
N ASN A 144 -5.08 7.70 -8.43
CA ASN A 144 -6.04 7.33 -7.39
C ASN A 144 -7.45 7.85 -7.78
N ILE A 145 -7.90 7.47 -8.97
CA ILE A 145 -9.25 7.80 -9.43
C ILE A 145 -10.27 7.04 -8.57
N ASP A 146 -11.38 7.71 -8.23
CA ASP A 146 -12.53 7.02 -7.65
C ASP A 146 -13.04 5.97 -8.64
N PRO A 147 -13.14 4.69 -8.24
CA PRO A 147 -13.63 3.63 -9.12
C PRO A 147 -15.01 3.90 -9.72
N ASN A 148 -15.86 4.65 -9.04
CA ASN A 148 -17.20 5.00 -9.54
C ASN A 148 -17.17 5.97 -10.73
N VAL A 149 -16.07 6.67 -10.96
CA VAL A 149 -15.87 7.49 -12.16
C VAL A 149 -15.99 6.66 -13.44
N LEU A 150 -15.64 5.36 -13.38
CA LEU A 150 -15.72 4.45 -14.54
C LEU A 150 -17.16 4.20 -15.03
N PHE A 151 -18.18 4.53 -14.23
CA PHE A 151 -19.58 4.52 -14.65
C PHE A 151 -20.01 5.80 -15.37
N ALA A 152 -19.16 6.82 -15.41
CA ALA A 152 -19.43 8.08 -16.10
C ALA A 152 -19.09 7.98 -17.61
N PRO A 153 -19.54 8.95 -18.44
CA PRO A 153 -19.13 9.02 -19.84
C PRO A 153 -17.60 9.12 -20.00
N PRO A 154 -17.03 8.62 -21.12
CA PRO A 154 -15.58 8.54 -21.34
C PRO A 154 -14.84 9.89 -21.21
N ASP A 155 -15.45 11.00 -21.60
CA ASP A 155 -14.90 12.35 -21.47
C ASP A 155 -14.73 12.76 -20.00
N MET A 156 -15.67 12.37 -19.14
CA MET A 156 -15.57 12.59 -17.70
C MET A 156 -14.47 11.72 -17.08
N VAL A 157 -14.35 10.46 -17.48
CA VAL A 157 -13.25 9.57 -17.06
C VAL A 157 -11.90 10.19 -17.42
N ALA A 158 -11.77 10.66 -18.68
CA ALA A 158 -10.55 11.31 -19.13
C ALA A 158 -10.25 12.61 -18.37
N ALA A 159 -11.28 13.40 -18.05
CA ALA A 159 -11.12 14.63 -17.28
C ALA A 159 -10.63 14.34 -15.85
N GLN A 160 -11.21 13.34 -15.18
CA GLN A 160 -10.78 12.93 -13.83
C GLN A 160 -9.35 12.35 -13.83
N ALA A 161 -8.98 11.57 -14.84
CA ALA A 161 -7.62 11.07 -14.98
C ALA A 161 -6.61 12.24 -15.13
N ARG A 162 -6.92 13.24 -15.94
CA ARG A 162 -6.08 14.45 -16.07
C ARG A 162 -5.98 15.20 -14.75
N ALA A 163 -7.09 15.38 -14.03
CA ALA A 163 -7.08 16.07 -12.74
C ALA A 163 -6.17 15.38 -11.70
N VAL A 164 -6.14 14.03 -11.68
CA VAL A 164 -5.21 13.27 -10.84
C VAL A 164 -3.76 13.52 -11.25
N LEU A 165 -3.46 13.47 -12.56
CA LEU A 165 -2.11 13.73 -13.07
C LEU A 165 -1.66 15.17 -12.80
N ASP A 166 -2.55 16.14 -12.99
CA ASP A 166 -2.26 17.56 -12.71
C ASP A 166 -2.01 17.80 -11.22
N SER A 167 -2.77 17.10 -10.34
CA SER A 167 -2.56 17.14 -8.89
C SER A 167 -1.20 16.57 -8.48
N PHE A 168 -0.74 15.53 -9.16
CA PHE A 168 0.60 14.95 -8.92
C PHE A 168 1.71 15.93 -9.28
N GLY A 169 1.49 16.77 -10.32
CA GLY A 169 2.44 17.76 -10.80
C GLY A 169 3.48 17.19 -11.78
N LYS A 170 4.28 18.09 -12.34
CA LYS A 170 5.35 17.71 -13.27
C LYS A 170 6.55 17.16 -12.51
N PRO A 171 7.30 16.20 -13.08
CA PRO A 171 8.59 15.82 -12.55
C PRO A 171 9.48 17.05 -12.37
N HIS A 172 10.20 17.17 -11.26
CA HIS A 172 11.24 18.17 -11.13
C HIS A 172 12.31 17.92 -12.21
N THR A 173 12.39 18.81 -13.19
CA THR A 173 13.40 18.74 -14.25
C THR A 173 14.78 19.29 -13.81
N ASP A 174 14.91 19.66 -12.56
CA ASP A 174 16.15 20.20 -12.00
C ASP A 174 17.10 19.13 -11.51
N ARG A 175 17.54 18.24 -12.42
CA ARG A 175 18.79 17.52 -12.23
C ARG A 175 19.79 17.97 -13.30
N HIS A 176 20.79 18.72 -12.81
CA HIS A 176 22.09 19.01 -13.40
C HIS A 176 22.18 20.14 -14.42
N SER A 177 22.49 21.32 -13.89
CA SER A 177 23.50 22.19 -14.51
C SER A 177 24.39 22.78 -13.41
N THR A 178 25.23 21.94 -12.80
CA THR A 178 26.47 22.43 -12.19
C THR A 178 27.58 21.63 -12.78
N GLY A 179 27.95 22.00 -14.01
CA GLY A 179 29.25 21.72 -14.55
C GLY A 179 30.23 22.73 -13.93
N PRO A 180 31.44 22.31 -13.58
CA PRO A 180 32.44 23.23 -13.07
C PRO A 180 32.97 24.11 -14.21
N THR A 181 33.03 25.43 -13.94
CA THR A 181 33.91 26.35 -14.63
C THR A 181 35.31 26.20 -14.12
#